data_b0691cddcd3cde8c1683413fd4b02e5b
#
_entry.id   b0691cddcd3cde8c1683413fd4b02e5b
#
_cell.length_a   1.000
_cell.length_b   1.000
_cell.length_c   1.000
_cell.angle_alpha   90.00
_cell.angle_beta   90.00
_cell.angle_gamma   90.00
#
_symmetry.space_group_name_H-M   'P 1'
#
loop_
_entity.id
_entity.type
_entity.pdbx_description
1 polymer ?
#
loop_
_entity_poly.entity_id
_entity_poly.type
_entity_poly.pdbx_seq_one_letter_code
_entity_poly.pdbx_strand_id
1 'polypeptide(L)'
;MLRVRPTDVGSRVSVRTISGEGYRDVVGELLSWADGILRIRRRDGSVVDVPENLVVAGKVVPPAPPRHARSASAGTAATGIDDLELEEIAGRGWQGFETSWLGRWLLRASAGFTGRANSVLPLGDPQLPLAAALDRVNRWYADRGLPVRFQVPLPARADLDGALAELGWTTSDRNHVLTAPVPVVLAAVPDRDDVPPVVVEPVPSPQWLRMYRYRGGPPPAAALRQLVQADRPVFMSIRNGDEQLAIARGALAAGWIGITAVEVDESARRRGLGSHIVRELCAWAATAGPEPAHSVYLQVQTGNTAALALYDRLGFTRHHDYRYRLAPDVVPR
;
A
#
# COMPACT_ATOMS: atom_id res chain seq x y z
N MET A 1 -41.25 -2.67 7.74
CA MET A 1 -42.12 -1.77 6.99
C MET A 1 -41.46 -1.41 5.68
N LEU A 2 -42.03 -1.79 4.53
CA LEU A 2 -41.52 -1.43 3.21
C LEU A 2 -41.59 0.08 3.05
N ARG A 3 -40.41 0.74 2.86
CA ARG A 3 -40.31 2.19 2.57
C ARG A 3 -39.96 2.47 1.10
N VAL A 4 -39.94 1.43 0.25
CA VAL A 4 -39.76 1.53 -1.21
C VAL A 4 -41.14 1.33 -1.84
N ARG A 5 -41.45 2.10 -2.88
CA ARG A 5 -42.71 2.11 -3.59
C ARG A 5 -42.46 2.02 -5.11
N PRO A 6 -43.42 1.60 -5.92
CA PRO A 6 -43.32 1.63 -7.39
C PRO A 6 -42.97 3.03 -7.95
N THR A 7 -43.36 4.10 -7.25
CA THR A 7 -43.00 5.49 -7.60
C THR A 7 -41.54 5.80 -7.43
N ASP A 8 -40.74 4.94 -6.77
CA ASP A 8 -39.31 5.15 -6.54
C ASP A 8 -38.45 4.56 -7.69
N VAL A 9 -39.05 4.15 -8.80
CA VAL A 9 -38.34 3.77 -10.03
C VAL A 9 -37.43 4.91 -10.48
N GLY A 10 -36.18 4.58 -10.81
CA GLY A 10 -35.11 5.56 -11.08
C GLY A 10 -34.31 5.95 -9.82
N SER A 11 -34.77 5.61 -8.62
CA SER A 11 -34.06 5.88 -7.38
C SER A 11 -33.14 4.73 -7.00
N ARG A 12 -32.09 5.03 -6.25
CA ARG A 12 -31.25 4.02 -5.63
C ARG A 12 -31.94 3.45 -4.39
N VAL A 13 -32.09 2.13 -4.35
CA VAL A 13 -32.78 1.43 -3.26
C VAL A 13 -31.85 0.39 -2.61
N SER A 14 -32.15 0.07 -1.35
CA SER A 14 -31.62 -1.09 -0.65
C SER A 14 -32.80 -1.97 -0.27
N VAL A 15 -32.85 -3.18 -0.79
CA VAL A 15 -33.95 -4.13 -0.61
C VAL A 15 -33.41 -5.38 0.05
N ARG A 16 -34.00 -5.76 1.18
CA ARG A 16 -33.69 -7.00 1.91
C ARG A 16 -34.66 -8.08 1.51
N THR A 17 -34.13 -9.21 1.09
CA THR A 17 -34.90 -10.37 0.67
C THR A 17 -34.66 -11.56 1.59
N ILE A 18 -35.65 -12.42 1.73
CA ILE A 18 -35.49 -13.70 2.38
C ILE A 18 -34.99 -14.73 1.34
N SER A 19 -34.04 -15.56 1.74
CA SER A 19 -33.50 -16.67 0.95
C SER A 19 -33.37 -17.86 1.90
N GLY A 20 -33.50 -19.10 1.41
CA GLY A 20 -33.60 -20.31 2.22
C GLY A 20 -32.62 -20.49 3.37
N GLU A 21 -31.53 -19.74 3.39
CA GLU A 21 -30.49 -19.77 4.42
C GLU A 21 -30.35 -18.44 5.21
N GLY A 22 -31.28 -17.47 5.04
CA GLY A 22 -31.25 -16.19 5.75
C GLY A 22 -31.68 -14.99 4.93
N TYR A 23 -31.12 -13.80 5.27
CA TYR A 23 -31.45 -12.56 4.57
C TYR A 23 -30.32 -12.14 3.65
N ARG A 24 -30.68 -11.58 2.47
CA ARG A 24 -29.75 -11.01 1.51
C ARG A 24 -30.17 -9.59 1.15
N ASP A 25 -29.22 -8.65 1.13
CA ASP A 25 -29.47 -7.27 0.70
C ASP A 25 -29.08 -7.09 -0.77
N VAL A 26 -30.00 -6.49 -1.55
CA VAL A 26 -29.77 -6.04 -2.93
C VAL A 26 -29.77 -4.52 -2.94
N VAL A 27 -28.67 -3.90 -3.33
CA VAL A 27 -28.52 -2.45 -3.40
C VAL A 27 -28.22 -2.01 -4.83
N GLY A 28 -29.04 -1.14 -5.38
CA GLY A 28 -28.88 -0.67 -6.76
C GLY A 28 -29.96 0.33 -7.17
N GLU A 29 -29.95 0.71 -8.43
CA GLU A 29 -30.99 1.53 -9.05
C GLU A 29 -32.20 0.67 -9.40
N LEU A 30 -33.37 1.07 -8.92
CA LEU A 30 -34.63 0.39 -9.25
C LEU A 30 -35.04 0.78 -10.69
N LEU A 31 -34.87 -0.17 -11.62
CA LEU A 31 -35.17 0.06 -13.04
C LEU A 31 -36.65 -0.06 -13.36
N SER A 32 -37.31 -1.02 -12.74
CA SER A 32 -38.76 -1.24 -12.89
C SER A 32 -39.31 -2.00 -11.69
N TRP A 33 -40.60 -1.84 -11.46
CA TRP A 33 -41.40 -2.63 -10.53
C TRP A 33 -42.74 -2.95 -11.20
N ALA A 34 -42.82 -4.13 -11.77
CA ALA A 34 -43.99 -4.59 -12.50
C ALA A 34 -44.14 -6.11 -12.32
N ASP A 35 -45.37 -6.61 -12.44
CA ASP A 35 -45.73 -8.02 -12.37
C ASP A 35 -45.16 -8.74 -11.12
N GLY A 36 -45.09 -8.03 -9.98
CA GLY A 36 -44.56 -8.57 -8.73
C GLY A 36 -43.03 -8.77 -8.73
N ILE A 37 -42.27 -8.11 -9.64
CA ILE A 37 -40.83 -8.20 -9.75
C ILE A 37 -40.21 -6.81 -9.67
N LEU A 38 -39.22 -6.64 -8.76
CA LEU A 38 -38.34 -5.47 -8.71
C LEU A 38 -37.08 -5.78 -9.54
N ARG A 39 -36.86 -5.04 -10.60
CA ARG A 39 -35.63 -5.13 -11.40
C ARG A 39 -34.64 -4.08 -10.93
N ILE A 40 -33.50 -4.51 -10.40
CA ILE A 40 -32.53 -3.64 -9.75
C ILE A 40 -31.17 -3.78 -10.45
N ARG A 41 -30.62 -2.66 -10.94
CA ARG A 41 -29.27 -2.58 -11.49
C ARG A 41 -28.28 -2.35 -10.36
N ARG A 42 -27.39 -3.30 -10.13
CA ARG A 42 -26.32 -3.18 -9.15
C ARG A 42 -25.23 -2.21 -9.62
N ARG A 43 -24.35 -1.85 -8.69
CA ARG A 43 -23.24 -0.92 -8.95
C ARG A 43 -22.20 -1.47 -9.96
N ASP A 44 -22.07 -2.78 -10.11
CA ASP A 44 -21.22 -3.45 -11.09
C ASP A 44 -21.84 -3.53 -12.51
N GLY A 45 -23.06 -3.01 -12.66
CA GLY A 45 -23.83 -3.04 -13.92
C GLY A 45 -24.72 -4.28 -14.07
N SER A 46 -24.57 -5.30 -13.22
CA SER A 46 -25.45 -6.46 -13.25
C SER A 46 -26.88 -6.09 -12.88
N VAL A 47 -27.85 -6.75 -13.52
CA VAL A 47 -29.28 -6.57 -13.25
C VAL A 47 -29.80 -7.81 -12.52
N VAL A 48 -30.52 -7.58 -11.42
CA VAL A 48 -31.11 -8.64 -10.58
C VAL A 48 -32.59 -8.42 -10.52
N ASP A 49 -33.35 -9.49 -10.81
CA ASP A 49 -34.79 -9.56 -10.63
C ASP A 49 -35.11 -10.10 -9.23
N VAL A 50 -35.83 -9.31 -8.45
CA VAL A 50 -36.18 -9.60 -7.06
C VAL A 50 -37.72 -9.78 -6.99
N PRO A 51 -38.21 -10.98 -6.72
CA PRO A 51 -39.65 -11.21 -6.49
C PRO A 51 -40.15 -10.41 -5.28
N GLU A 52 -41.20 -9.65 -5.45
CA GLU A 52 -41.79 -8.79 -4.41
C GLU A 52 -42.17 -9.57 -3.14
N ASN A 53 -42.66 -10.77 -3.30
CA ASN A 53 -43.07 -11.66 -2.19
C ASN A 53 -41.89 -12.12 -1.32
N LEU A 54 -40.65 -11.99 -1.80
CA LEU A 54 -39.42 -12.27 -1.02
C LEU A 54 -38.85 -11.04 -0.32
N VAL A 55 -39.41 -9.86 -0.57
CA VAL A 55 -38.94 -8.61 0.02
C VAL A 55 -39.48 -8.45 1.44
N VAL A 56 -38.59 -8.40 2.43
CA VAL A 56 -38.96 -8.22 3.84
C VAL A 56 -38.73 -6.77 4.33
N ALA A 57 -37.85 -6.04 3.69
CA ALA A 57 -37.64 -4.62 3.95
C ALA A 57 -37.04 -3.91 2.72
N GLY A 58 -37.31 -2.62 2.60
CA GLY A 58 -36.73 -1.80 1.55
C GLY A 58 -36.74 -0.33 1.91
N LYS A 59 -35.72 0.41 1.47
CA LYS A 59 -35.62 1.87 1.63
C LYS A 59 -34.95 2.49 0.43
N VAL A 60 -35.36 3.71 0.07
CA VAL A 60 -34.58 4.57 -0.82
C VAL A 60 -33.31 5.00 -0.07
N VAL A 61 -32.17 4.91 -0.74
CA VAL A 61 -30.87 5.33 -0.19
C VAL A 61 -30.30 6.47 -1.05
N PRO A 62 -29.44 7.32 -0.49
CA PRO A 62 -28.83 8.39 -1.27
C PRO A 62 -28.23 7.87 -2.58
N PRO A 63 -28.17 8.69 -3.63
CA PRO A 63 -27.43 8.36 -4.85
C PRO A 63 -26.06 7.82 -4.47
N ALA A 64 -25.58 6.79 -5.20
CA ALA A 64 -24.20 6.38 -5.00
C ALA A 64 -23.34 7.63 -5.17
N PRO A 65 -22.38 7.88 -4.27
CA PRO A 65 -21.44 8.98 -4.50
C PRO A 65 -20.92 8.81 -5.93
N PRO A 66 -20.80 9.92 -6.69
CA PRO A 66 -20.32 9.84 -8.08
C PRO A 66 -19.10 8.92 -8.04
N ARG A 67 -19.03 7.97 -8.97
CA ARG A 67 -17.75 7.40 -9.30
C ARG A 67 -16.90 8.61 -9.60
N HIS A 68 -16.06 9.03 -8.66
CA HIS A 68 -14.80 9.56 -9.12
C HIS A 68 -14.34 8.45 -10.05
N ALA A 69 -14.33 8.77 -11.35
CA ALA A 69 -13.74 7.89 -12.33
C ALA A 69 -12.50 7.40 -11.61
N ARG A 70 -12.39 6.08 -11.37
CA ARG A 70 -11.13 5.52 -10.95
C ARG A 70 -10.20 6.10 -11.97
N SER A 71 -9.48 7.12 -11.58
CA SER A 71 -8.22 7.45 -12.17
C SER A 71 -7.47 6.16 -11.92
N ALA A 72 -7.58 5.23 -12.87
CA ALA A 72 -6.65 4.13 -12.92
C ALA A 72 -5.33 4.87 -12.88
N SER A 73 -4.63 4.81 -11.73
CA SER A 73 -3.29 5.35 -11.67
C SER A 73 -2.59 4.65 -12.84
N ALA A 74 -1.81 5.36 -13.62
CA ALA A 74 -1.16 4.78 -14.79
C ALA A 74 -0.41 3.47 -14.44
N GLY A 75 -0.01 3.32 -13.16
CA GLY A 75 0.60 2.12 -12.60
C GLY A 75 -0.33 0.92 -12.48
N THR A 76 -1.62 1.09 -12.10
CA THR A 76 -2.58 -0.04 -12.04
C THR A 76 -2.84 -0.61 -13.44
N ALA A 77 -2.86 0.25 -14.47
CA ALA A 77 -2.99 -0.20 -15.85
C ALA A 77 -1.76 -1.02 -16.33
N ALA A 78 -0.57 -0.72 -15.80
CA ALA A 78 0.67 -1.40 -16.19
C ALA A 78 0.90 -2.74 -15.47
N THR A 79 0.42 -2.89 -14.23
CA THR A 79 0.72 -4.04 -13.37
C THR A 79 -0.50 -4.91 -13.02
N GLY A 80 -1.72 -4.42 -13.24
CA GLY A 80 -2.97 -5.15 -12.99
C GLY A 80 -3.30 -5.44 -11.52
N ILE A 81 -2.48 -4.96 -10.58
CA ILE A 81 -2.67 -5.14 -9.12
C ILE A 81 -3.45 -3.95 -8.53
N ASP A 82 -4.26 -4.16 -7.49
CA ASP A 82 -4.94 -3.07 -6.78
C ASP A 82 -4.06 -2.45 -5.67
N ASP A 83 -4.47 -1.26 -5.18
CA ASP A 83 -3.71 -0.49 -4.19
C ASP A 83 -3.51 -1.26 -2.88
N LEU A 84 -4.52 -1.98 -2.39
CA LEU A 84 -4.47 -2.68 -1.10
C LEU A 84 -3.67 -3.98 -1.20
N GLU A 85 -3.77 -4.67 -2.33
CA GLU A 85 -2.97 -5.86 -2.59
C GLU A 85 -1.48 -5.51 -2.69
N LEU A 86 -1.13 -4.42 -3.39
CA LEU A 86 0.26 -3.96 -3.45
C LEU A 86 0.78 -3.51 -2.07
N GLU A 87 -0.05 -2.84 -1.26
CA GLU A 87 0.33 -2.47 0.11
C GLU A 87 0.51 -3.70 1.03
N GLU A 88 -0.26 -4.78 0.84
CA GLU A 88 -0.07 -6.03 1.56
C GLU A 88 1.28 -6.67 1.20
N ILE A 89 1.64 -6.70 -0.09
CA ILE A 89 2.96 -7.15 -0.56
C ILE A 89 4.07 -6.26 -0.01
N ALA A 90 3.89 -4.93 -0.04
CA ALA A 90 4.86 -3.98 0.51
C ALA A 90 5.04 -4.15 2.02
N GLY A 91 3.98 -4.53 2.74
CA GLY A 91 4.02 -4.90 4.15
C GLY A 91 4.93 -6.11 4.43
N ARG A 92 4.98 -7.09 3.52
CA ARG A 92 5.89 -8.26 3.60
C ARG A 92 7.35 -7.88 3.31
N GLY A 93 7.58 -6.86 2.48
CA GLY A 93 8.92 -6.31 2.20
C GLY A 93 9.51 -5.46 3.32
N TRP A 94 8.67 -4.98 4.27
CA TRP A 94 9.06 -4.14 5.41
C TRP A 94 8.21 -4.43 6.63
N GLN A 95 8.42 -5.59 7.24
CA GLN A 95 7.59 -6.12 8.33
C GLN A 95 7.87 -5.42 9.66
N GLY A 96 6.85 -5.37 10.53
CA GLY A 96 7.05 -5.04 11.95
C GLY A 96 7.72 -6.19 12.71
N PHE A 97 8.43 -5.90 13.81
CA PHE A 97 8.94 -6.93 14.72
C PHE A 97 7.82 -7.70 15.40
N GLU A 98 6.74 -6.98 15.66
CA GLU A 98 5.49 -7.52 16.16
C GLU A 98 4.36 -7.09 15.23
N THR A 99 3.47 -8.02 14.94
CA THR A 99 2.29 -7.76 14.12
C THR A 99 1.05 -8.37 14.78
N SER A 100 -0.10 -7.75 14.54
CA SER A 100 -1.40 -8.29 14.95
C SER A 100 -2.46 -7.89 13.93
N TRP A 101 -3.44 -8.74 13.74
CA TRP A 101 -4.58 -8.46 12.87
C TRP A 101 -5.81 -8.05 13.69
N LEU A 102 -6.47 -6.99 13.22
CA LEU A 102 -7.81 -6.59 13.66
C LEU A 102 -8.72 -6.59 12.42
N GLY A 103 -9.47 -7.67 12.21
CA GLY A 103 -10.10 -7.90 10.91
C GLY A 103 -9.08 -7.85 9.79
N ARG A 104 -9.24 -6.89 8.85
CA ARG A 104 -8.26 -6.64 7.76
C ARG A 104 -7.34 -5.44 8.04
N TRP A 105 -7.17 -5.04 9.27
CA TRP A 105 -6.18 -4.05 9.66
C TRP A 105 -4.93 -4.75 10.22
N LEU A 106 -3.77 -4.51 9.63
CA LEU A 106 -2.48 -5.03 10.09
C LEU A 106 -1.82 -3.99 11.02
N LEU A 107 -1.76 -4.28 12.31
CA LEU A 107 -1.04 -3.51 13.31
C LEU A 107 0.44 -3.93 13.29
N ARG A 108 1.35 -2.96 13.26
CA ARG A 108 2.80 -3.21 13.16
C ARG A 108 3.55 -2.38 14.19
N ALA A 109 4.52 -3.00 14.89
CA ALA A 109 5.40 -2.35 15.83
C ALA A 109 6.86 -2.77 15.62
N SER A 110 7.79 -1.82 15.70
CA SER A 110 9.22 -1.99 15.44
C SER A 110 10.07 -1.00 16.23
N ALA A 111 9.88 -0.96 17.54
CA ALA A 111 10.63 -0.08 18.44
C ALA A 111 10.71 1.39 17.96
N GLY A 112 9.70 1.89 17.28
CA GLY A 112 9.62 3.27 16.78
C GLY A 112 10.44 3.56 15.51
N PHE A 113 11.28 2.62 15.03
CA PHE A 113 12.05 2.83 13.81
C PHE A 113 11.19 2.68 12.56
N THR A 114 11.13 3.74 11.76
CA THR A 114 10.30 4.00 10.56
C THR A 114 8.79 4.05 10.81
N GLY A 115 8.11 4.91 10.03
CA GLY A 115 6.65 5.03 10.07
C GLY A 115 5.95 3.76 9.60
N ARG A 116 6.44 3.14 8.52
CA ARG A 116 5.85 1.94 7.92
C ARG A 116 5.78 0.77 8.90
N ALA A 117 6.88 0.49 9.60
CA ALA A 117 6.96 -0.62 10.56
C ALA A 117 6.29 -0.32 11.91
N ASN A 118 5.79 0.91 12.13
CA ASN A 118 5.14 1.34 13.38
C ASN A 118 3.83 2.07 13.05
N SER A 119 2.96 1.41 12.30
CA SER A 119 1.66 1.96 11.93
C SER A 119 0.66 0.86 11.62
N VAL A 120 -0.62 1.17 11.73
CA VAL A 120 -1.70 0.35 11.21
C VAL A 120 -1.73 0.48 9.69
N LEU A 121 -1.77 -0.65 8.98
CA LEU A 121 -2.03 -0.73 7.56
C LEU A 121 -3.46 -1.24 7.35
N PRO A 122 -4.41 -0.37 6.94
CA PRO A 122 -5.82 -0.71 6.85
C PRO A 122 -6.15 -1.33 5.48
N LEU A 123 -5.93 -2.63 5.34
CA LEU A 123 -6.15 -3.40 4.10
C LEU A 123 -7.61 -3.77 3.83
N GLY A 124 -8.54 -3.38 4.71
CA GLY A 124 -9.96 -3.68 4.56
C GLY A 124 -10.78 -3.34 5.80
N ASP A 125 -11.81 -4.13 6.08
CA ASP A 125 -12.72 -3.95 7.22
C ASP A 125 -12.07 -4.45 8.52
N PRO A 126 -12.03 -3.66 9.61
CA PRO A 126 -11.56 -4.12 10.92
C PRO A 126 -12.53 -5.08 11.62
N GLN A 127 -13.70 -5.34 11.04
CA GLN A 127 -14.80 -6.15 11.60
C GLN A 127 -15.35 -5.63 12.95
N LEU A 128 -15.19 -4.35 13.18
CA LEU A 128 -15.70 -3.61 14.32
C LEU A 128 -16.16 -2.22 13.88
N PRO A 129 -17.13 -1.60 14.58
CA PRO A 129 -17.40 -0.18 14.43
C PRO A 129 -16.13 0.65 14.64
N LEU A 130 -15.96 1.75 13.88
CA LEU A 130 -14.72 2.52 13.85
C LEU A 130 -14.23 2.93 15.26
N ALA A 131 -15.11 3.43 16.14
CA ALA A 131 -14.74 3.81 17.49
C ALA A 131 -14.13 2.65 18.29
N ALA A 132 -14.78 1.47 18.26
CA ALA A 132 -14.28 0.28 18.95
C ALA A 132 -12.96 -0.24 18.35
N ALA A 133 -12.80 -0.15 17.02
CA ALA A 133 -11.56 -0.49 16.35
C ALA A 133 -10.41 0.44 16.78
N LEU A 134 -10.67 1.76 16.83
CA LEU A 134 -9.67 2.74 17.28
C LEU A 134 -9.30 2.53 18.76
N ASP A 135 -10.26 2.24 19.64
CA ASP A 135 -9.97 1.90 21.05
C ASP A 135 -9.05 0.68 21.19
N ARG A 136 -9.27 -0.33 20.33
CA ARG A 136 -8.44 -1.54 20.32
C ARG A 136 -7.03 -1.25 19.82
N VAL A 137 -6.92 -0.44 18.76
CA VAL A 137 -5.63 0.03 18.22
C VAL A 137 -4.89 0.86 19.27
N ASN A 138 -5.57 1.83 19.92
CA ASN A 138 -4.97 2.68 20.94
C ASN A 138 -4.37 1.85 22.10
N ARG A 139 -5.09 0.86 22.62
CA ARG A 139 -4.57 -0.04 23.66
C ARG A 139 -3.36 -0.81 23.19
N TRP A 140 -3.42 -1.40 21.98
CA TRP A 140 -2.32 -2.20 21.44
C TRP A 140 -1.01 -1.41 21.28
N TYR A 141 -1.08 -0.14 20.84
CA TYR A 141 0.10 0.73 20.73
C TYR A 141 0.54 1.29 22.09
N ALA A 142 -0.40 1.63 22.98
CA ALA A 142 -0.10 2.09 24.34
C ALA A 142 0.70 1.04 25.15
N ASP A 143 0.32 -0.24 25.08
CA ASP A 143 1.03 -1.36 25.71
C ASP A 143 2.49 -1.46 25.25
N ARG A 144 2.85 -0.83 24.13
CA ARG A 144 4.20 -0.81 23.53
C ARG A 144 4.90 0.54 23.66
N GLY A 145 4.28 1.50 24.29
CA GLY A 145 4.80 2.87 24.41
C GLY A 145 4.99 3.56 23.06
N LEU A 146 4.18 3.23 22.06
CA LEU A 146 4.28 3.74 20.70
C LEU A 146 3.11 4.68 20.37
N PRO A 147 3.35 5.77 19.63
CA PRO A 147 2.28 6.62 19.14
C PRO A 147 1.46 5.89 18.08
N VAL A 148 0.14 6.12 18.10
CA VAL A 148 -0.75 5.55 17.11
C VAL A 148 -0.67 6.33 15.80
N ARG A 149 -0.50 5.62 14.71
CA ARG A 149 -0.59 6.16 13.34
C ARG A 149 -1.17 5.13 12.39
N PHE A 150 -1.82 5.62 11.34
CA PHE A 150 -2.27 4.82 10.22
C PHE A 150 -1.47 5.17 8.97
N GLN A 151 -1.00 4.18 8.24
CA GLN A 151 -0.55 4.35 6.86
C GLN A 151 -1.77 4.15 5.97
N VAL A 152 -2.33 5.24 5.43
CA VAL A 152 -3.60 5.21 4.70
C VAL A 152 -3.35 5.25 3.20
N PRO A 153 -3.58 4.14 2.46
CA PRO A 153 -3.50 4.11 1.00
C PRO A 153 -4.60 4.95 0.36
N LEU A 154 -4.25 5.74 -0.65
CA LEU A 154 -5.15 6.66 -1.34
C LEU A 154 -5.12 6.40 -2.86
N PRO A 155 -6.28 6.33 -3.53
CA PRO A 155 -7.63 6.63 -2.99
C PRO A 155 -8.33 5.46 -2.30
N ALA A 156 -7.73 4.26 -2.22
CA ALA A 156 -8.40 3.03 -1.79
C ALA A 156 -9.08 3.13 -0.41
N ARG A 157 -8.50 3.89 0.51
CA ARG A 157 -9.03 4.12 1.86
C ARG A 157 -9.32 5.60 2.17
N ALA A 158 -9.82 6.32 1.16
CA ALA A 158 -10.26 7.71 1.33
C ALA A 158 -11.42 7.87 2.34
N ASP A 159 -12.24 6.83 2.50
CA ASP A 159 -13.27 6.72 3.53
C ASP A 159 -12.71 6.83 4.94
N LEU A 160 -11.70 6.01 5.25
CA LEU A 160 -11.02 6.01 6.54
C LEU A 160 -10.22 7.30 6.73
N ASP A 161 -9.57 7.79 5.69
CA ASP A 161 -8.82 9.04 5.75
C ASP A 161 -9.70 10.22 6.14
N GLY A 162 -10.90 10.34 5.55
CA GLY A 162 -11.90 11.35 5.91
C GLY A 162 -12.39 11.20 7.35
N ALA A 163 -12.76 9.99 7.75
CA ALA A 163 -13.24 9.73 9.11
C ALA A 163 -12.18 10.05 10.19
N LEU A 164 -10.91 9.72 9.94
CA LEU A 164 -9.83 10.10 10.87
C LEU A 164 -9.60 11.62 10.91
N ALA A 165 -9.78 12.32 9.76
CA ALA A 165 -9.70 13.78 9.74
C ALA A 165 -10.80 14.44 10.59
N GLU A 166 -12.05 13.96 10.49
CA GLU A 166 -13.17 14.43 11.30
C GLU A 166 -12.95 14.21 12.80
N LEU A 167 -12.20 13.16 13.16
CA LEU A 167 -11.78 12.88 14.54
C LEU A 167 -10.54 13.68 14.98
N GLY A 168 -10.08 14.65 14.19
CA GLY A 168 -8.95 15.52 14.53
C GLY A 168 -7.56 14.92 14.34
N TRP A 169 -7.43 13.79 13.64
CA TRP A 169 -6.13 13.20 13.33
C TRP A 169 -5.34 14.06 12.34
N THR A 170 -4.10 14.40 12.71
CA THR A 170 -3.21 15.17 11.86
C THR A 170 -2.65 14.33 10.72
N THR A 171 -2.06 14.97 9.71
CA THR A 171 -1.55 14.27 8.53
C THR A 171 -0.09 14.60 8.29
N SER A 172 0.68 13.63 7.77
CA SER A 172 2.01 13.84 7.22
C SER A 172 1.95 14.18 5.72
N ASP A 173 3.11 14.51 5.15
CA ASP A 173 3.29 14.57 3.70
C ASP A 173 2.93 13.25 3.03
N ARG A 174 2.56 13.34 1.76
CA ARG A 174 2.25 12.18 0.93
C ARG A 174 3.53 11.47 0.50
N ASN A 175 3.38 10.16 0.28
CA ASN A 175 4.38 9.32 -0.36
C ASN A 175 3.75 8.72 -1.62
N HIS A 176 4.51 8.72 -2.71
CA HIS A 176 4.15 7.97 -3.90
C HIS A 176 4.56 6.52 -3.75
N VAL A 177 3.71 5.61 -4.17
CA VAL A 177 4.05 4.22 -4.48
C VAL A 177 4.23 4.15 -6.00
N LEU A 178 5.47 3.88 -6.42
CA LEU A 178 5.84 3.78 -7.82
C LEU A 178 6.04 2.31 -8.19
N THR A 179 5.65 1.94 -9.41
CA THR A 179 5.80 0.58 -9.93
C THR A 179 6.35 0.59 -11.35
N ALA A 180 7.03 -0.48 -11.72
CA ALA A 180 7.40 -0.76 -13.10
C ALA A 180 7.42 -2.28 -13.34
N PRO A 181 7.18 -2.77 -14.56
CA PRO A 181 7.57 -4.11 -14.96
C PRO A 181 9.10 -4.26 -14.93
N VAL A 182 9.61 -5.37 -14.39
CA VAL A 182 11.06 -5.63 -14.34
C VAL A 182 11.71 -5.50 -15.72
N PRO A 183 11.14 -6.05 -16.83
CA PRO A 183 11.74 -5.89 -18.16
C PRO A 183 11.87 -4.43 -18.61
N VAL A 184 10.98 -3.55 -18.20
CA VAL A 184 11.05 -2.11 -18.53
C VAL A 184 12.26 -1.47 -17.87
N VAL A 185 12.51 -1.76 -16.60
CA VAL A 185 13.69 -1.24 -15.88
C VAL A 185 14.99 -1.77 -16.50
N LEU A 186 15.03 -3.07 -16.86
CA LEU A 186 16.20 -3.69 -17.51
C LEU A 186 16.48 -3.06 -18.88
N ALA A 187 15.45 -2.75 -19.65
CA ALA A 187 15.61 -2.10 -20.95
C ALA A 187 16.01 -0.61 -20.86
N ALA A 188 15.63 0.08 -19.76
CA ALA A 188 15.94 1.50 -19.57
C ALA A 188 17.41 1.78 -19.25
N VAL A 189 18.16 0.80 -18.76
CA VAL A 189 19.56 0.93 -18.37
C VAL A 189 20.38 -0.14 -19.06
N PRO A 190 21.31 0.21 -19.95
CA PRO A 190 22.19 -0.78 -20.59
C PRO A 190 23.15 -1.41 -19.56
N ASP A 191 23.70 -2.57 -19.92
CA ASP A 191 24.80 -3.17 -19.16
C ASP A 191 26.02 -2.24 -19.17
N ARG A 192 26.80 -2.29 -18.08
CA ARG A 192 27.92 -1.38 -17.86
C ARG A 192 29.17 -2.12 -17.42
N ASP A 193 30.16 -2.16 -18.30
CA ASP A 193 31.47 -2.74 -18.02
C ASP A 193 32.44 -1.76 -17.33
N ASP A 194 32.08 -0.46 -17.30
CA ASP A 194 32.86 0.61 -16.68
C ASP A 194 32.54 0.81 -15.18
N VAL A 195 31.63 0.02 -14.62
CA VAL A 195 31.24 0.04 -13.21
C VAL A 195 31.73 -1.24 -12.52
N PRO A 196 32.28 -1.15 -11.30
CA PRO A 196 32.64 -2.34 -10.55
C PRO A 196 31.45 -3.31 -10.39
N PRO A 197 31.68 -4.63 -10.37
CA PRO A 197 30.63 -5.62 -10.17
C PRO A 197 29.83 -5.37 -8.90
N VAL A 198 28.52 -5.60 -8.97
CA VAL A 198 27.63 -5.50 -7.79
C VAL A 198 27.86 -6.68 -6.86
N VAL A 199 28.11 -6.40 -5.60
CA VAL A 199 28.17 -7.42 -4.54
C VAL A 199 26.79 -7.63 -3.98
N VAL A 200 26.35 -8.89 -3.91
CA VAL A 200 25.02 -9.31 -3.43
C VAL A 200 25.18 -10.08 -2.11
N GLU A 201 24.51 -9.61 -1.05
CA GLU A 201 24.64 -10.16 0.30
C GLU A 201 23.24 -10.42 0.91
N PRO A 202 23.04 -11.49 1.68
CA PRO A 202 21.75 -11.76 2.34
C PRO A 202 21.52 -10.90 3.60
N VAL A 203 22.61 -10.33 4.13
CA VAL A 203 22.61 -9.41 5.28
C VAL A 203 23.50 -8.20 4.97
N PRO A 204 23.23 -7.01 5.53
CA PRO A 204 24.04 -5.85 5.23
C PRO A 204 25.42 -5.96 5.89
N SER A 205 26.48 -5.76 5.13
CA SER A 205 27.85 -5.68 5.67
C SER A 205 28.07 -4.42 6.53
N PRO A 206 29.11 -4.37 7.37
CA PRO A 206 29.46 -3.15 8.10
C PRO A 206 29.71 -1.95 7.18
N GLN A 207 30.27 -2.16 5.99
CA GLN A 207 30.47 -1.12 4.97
C GLN A 207 29.14 -0.60 4.46
N TRP A 208 28.20 -1.49 4.12
CA TRP A 208 26.85 -1.15 3.70
C TRP A 208 26.15 -0.30 4.76
N LEU A 209 26.20 -0.71 6.05
CA LEU A 209 25.59 0.01 7.16
C LEU A 209 26.21 1.40 7.42
N ARG A 210 27.51 1.57 7.19
CA ARG A 210 28.15 2.89 7.31
C ARG A 210 27.66 3.89 6.26
N MET A 211 27.27 3.43 5.09
CA MET A 211 26.73 4.28 4.04
C MET A 211 25.23 4.58 4.24
N TYR A 212 24.47 3.62 4.83
CA TYR A 212 23.04 3.79 5.02
C TYR A 212 22.73 4.98 5.92
N ARG A 213 21.86 5.87 5.43
CA ARG A 213 21.39 7.06 6.18
C ARG A 213 19.92 6.94 6.52
N TYR A 214 19.57 7.36 7.72
CA TYR A 214 18.19 7.51 8.15
C TYR A 214 17.93 8.96 8.49
N ARG A 215 17.05 9.63 7.72
CA ARG A 215 16.77 11.07 7.87
C ARG A 215 18.04 11.93 7.87
N GLY A 216 19.01 11.59 7.02
CA GLY A 216 20.28 12.31 6.90
C GLY A 216 21.33 11.99 7.96
N GLY A 217 21.01 11.16 8.96
CA GLY A 217 21.92 10.74 10.04
C GLY A 217 22.23 9.24 10.05
N PRO A 218 23.04 8.76 11.00
CA PRO A 218 23.28 7.34 11.19
C PRO A 218 21.97 6.63 11.63
N PRO A 219 21.80 5.35 11.23
CA PRO A 219 20.62 4.60 11.62
C PRO A 219 20.64 4.26 13.13
N PRO A 220 19.47 4.18 13.79
CA PRO A 220 19.39 3.74 15.19
C PRO A 220 19.72 2.25 15.34
N ALA A 221 19.98 1.80 16.57
CA ALA A 221 20.31 0.39 16.84
C ALA A 221 19.27 -0.63 16.32
N ALA A 222 17.98 -0.27 16.30
CA ALA A 222 16.92 -1.10 15.78
C ALA A 222 16.98 -1.29 14.25
N ALA A 223 17.75 -0.47 13.52
CA ALA A 223 17.75 -0.47 12.06
C ALA A 223 18.24 -1.79 11.47
N LEU A 224 19.32 -2.38 12.01
CA LEU A 224 19.83 -3.64 11.49
C LEU A 224 18.77 -4.75 11.52
N ARG A 225 18.09 -4.89 12.66
CA ARG A 225 16.99 -5.86 12.80
C ARG A 225 15.87 -5.56 11.80
N GLN A 226 15.52 -4.29 11.61
CA GLN A 226 14.47 -3.88 10.67
C GLN A 226 14.84 -4.13 9.22
N LEU A 227 16.09 -3.89 8.84
CA LEU A 227 16.56 -4.07 7.46
C LEU A 227 16.48 -5.53 7.00
N VAL A 228 16.69 -6.49 7.91
CA VAL A 228 16.58 -7.93 7.59
C VAL A 228 15.15 -8.48 7.79
N GLN A 229 14.24 -7.67 8.31
CA GLN A 229 12.86 -8.10 8.58
C GLN A 229 11.99 -8.01 7.31
N ALA A 230 12.05 -9.07 6.51
CA ALA A 230 11.27 -9.25 5.27
C ALA A 230 11.25 -10.73 4.88
N ASP A 231 10.38 -11.11 3.95
CA ASP A 231 10.30 -12.51 3.48
C ASP A 231 11.64 -12.97 2.87
N ARG A 232 12.19 -12.17 1.97
CA ARG A 232 13.48 -12.47 1.29
C ARG A 232 14.24 -11.16 1.05
N PRO A 233 14.97 -10.65 2.07
CA PRO A 233 15.78 -9.45 1.93
C PRO A 233 17.06 -9.75 1.14
N VAL A 234 17.53 -8.73 0.40
CA VAL A 234 18.82 -8.75 -0.30
C VAL A 234 19.46 -7.37 -0.18
N PHE A 235 20.78 -7.35 -0.05
CA PHE A 235 21.57 -6.13 0.06
C PHE A 235 22.58 -6.08 -1.08
N MET A 236 22.63 -4.96 -1.77
CA MET A 236 23.55 -4.77 -2.88
C MET A 236 24.49 -3.61 -2.62
N SER A 237 25.72 -3.76 -3.10
CA SER A 237 26.79 -2.78 -2.99
C SER A 237 27.55 -2.66 -4.30
N ILE A 238 27.94 -1.43 -4.67
CA ILE A 238 28.97 -1.16 -5.66
C ILE A 238 30.17 -0.62 -4.90
N ARG A 239 31.34 -1.28 -5.05
CA ARG A 239 32.58 -0.95 -4.35
C ARG A 239 33.75 -0.79 -5.32
N ASN A 240 34.66 0.12 -4.99
CA ASN A 240 35.96 0.21 -5.63
C ASN A 240 37.03 0.00 -4.56
N GLY A 241 37.57 -1.23 -4.45
CA GLY A 241 38.37 -1.63 -3.30
C GLY A 241 37.58 -1.51 -1.98
N ASP A 242 38.08 -0.73 -1.04
CA ASP A 242 37.42 -0.48 0.25
C ASP A 242 36.39 0.66 0.21
N GLU A 243 36.33 1.40 -0.89
CA GLU A 243 35.43 2.53 -1.07
C GLU A 243 34.03 2.06 -1.46
N GLN A 244 33.02 2.42 -0.66
CA GLN A 244 31.61 2.11 -0.91
C GLN A 244 30.99 3.22 -1.78
N LEU A 245 30.68 2.92 -3.04
CA LEU A 245 30.16 3.90 -4.01
C LEU A 245 28.63 3.99 -4.04
N ALA A 246 27.94 2.87 -3.90
CA ALA A 246 26.48 2.83 -3.85
C ALA A 246 25.98 1.63 -3.06
N ILE A 247 24.77 1.77 -2.49
CA ILE A 247 24.05 0.69 -1.84
C ILE A 247 22.58 0.67 -2.28
N ALA A 248 21.96 -0.49 -2.17
CA ALA A 248 20.53 -0.66 -2.26
C ALA A 248 20.08 -1.88 -1.46
N ARG A 249 18.82 -1.87 -1.01
CA ARG A 249 18.15 -3.02 -0.40
C ARG A 249 16.96 -3.41 -1.25
N GLY A 250 16.85 -4.70 -1.55
CA GLY A 250 15.68 -5.33 -2.11
C GLY A 250 14.94 -6.20 -1.09
N ALA A 251 13.66 -6.44 -1.31
CA ALA A 251 12.90 -7.47 -0.61
C ALA A 251 11.94 -8.13 -1.61
N LEU A 252 12.09 -9.44 -1.82
CA LEU A 252 11.30 -10.21 -2.77
C LEU A 252 10.11 -10.87 -2.06
N ALA A 253 8.90 -10.63 -2.55
CA ALA A 253 7.67 -11.24 -2.05
C ALA A 253 6.62 -11.30 -3.17
N ALA A 254 5.93 -12.44 -3.33
CA ALA A 254 4.80 -12.61 -4.25
C ALA A 254 5.07 -12.11 -5.69
N GLY A 255 6.22 -12.43 -6.26
CA GLY A 255 6.60 -12.00 -7.62
C GLY A 255 6.94 -10.51 -7.76
N TRP A 256 7.13 -9.79 -6.66
CA TRP A 256 7.50 -8.37 -6.62
C TRP A 256 8.82 -8.16 -5.90
N ILE A 257 9.66 -7.27 -6.42
CA ILE A 257 10.83 -6.75 -5.70
C ILE A 257 10.53 -5.35 -5.17
N GLY A 258 10.52 -5.19 -3.85
CA GLY A 258 10.41 -3.88 -3.18
C GLY A 258 11.79 -3.27 -2.98
N ILE A 259 12.04 -2.05 -3.46
CA ILE A 259 13.33 -1.38 -3.39
C ILE A 259 13.31 -0.32 -2.29
N THR A 260 14.36 -0.31 -1.46
CA THR A 260 14.58 0.68 -0.39
C THR A 260 16.08 0.98 -0.26
N ALA A 261 16.42 2.04 0.48
CA ALA A 261 17.81 2.38 0.82
C ALA A 261 18.75 2.50 -0.41
N VAL A 262 18.26 3.07 -1.50
CA VAL A 262 19.11 3.41 -2.65
C VAL A 262 19.89 4.67 -2.32
N GLU A 263 21.19 4.52 -2.09
CA GLU A 263 22.08 5.62 -1.79
C GLU A 263 23.34 5.57 -2.67
N VAL A 264 23.83 6.72 -3.09
CA VAL A 264 25.07 6.89 -3.85
C VAL A 264 25.94 7.89 -3.12
N ASP A 265 27.21 7.51 -2.90
CA ASP A 265 28.18 8.40 -2.27
C ASP A 265 28.27 9.73 -3.03
N GLU A 266 28.49 10.83 -2.31
CA GLU A 266 28.51 12.16 -2.91
C GLU A 266 29.58 12.29 -4.00
N SER A 267 30.76 11.69 -3.79
CA SER A 267 31.87 11.67 -4.74
C SER A 267 31.57 10.90 -6.01
N ALA A 268 30.62 9.95 -5.94
CA ALA A 268 30.24 9.04 -7.02
C ALA A 268 28.89 9.39 -7.70
N ARG A 269 28.24 10.48 -7.27
CA ARG A 269 26.97 10.94 -7.87
C ARG A 269 27.11 11.35 -9.32
N ARG A 270 25.98 11.35 -10.06
CA ARG A 270 25.89 11.71 -11.48
C ARG A 270 26.71 10.82 -12.44
N ARG A 271 27.17 9.67 -11.96
CA ARG A 271 27.84 8.65 -12.74
C ARG A 271 26.93 7.49 -13.15
N GLY A 272 25.61 7.62 -12.93
CA GLY A 272 24.62 6.58 -13.27
C GLY A 272 24.54 5.41 -12.29
N LEU A 273 25.29 5.42 -11.16
CA LEU A 273 25.33 4.30 -10.21
C LEU A 273 24.00 3.99 -9.56
N GLY A 274 23.17 5.01 -9.31
CA GLY A 274 21.82 4.81 -8.77
C GLY A 274 20.90 4.04 -9.72
N SER A 275 20.95 4.35 -11.03
CA SER A 275 20.21 3.60 -12.04
C SER A 275 20.74 2.19 -12.18
N HIS A 276 22.06 2.04 -12.20
CA HIS A 276 22.72 0.74 -12.36
C HIS A 276 22.38 -0.22 -11.21
N ILE A 277 22.48 0.20 -9.94
CA ILE A 277 22.18 -0.68 -8.81
C ILE A 277 20.71 -1.06 -8.73
N VAL A 278 19.78 -0.18 -9.16
CA VAL A 278 18.34 -0.51 -9.28
C VAL A 278 18.11 -1.55 -10.38
N ARG A 279 18.78 -1.39 -11.55
CA ARG A 279 18.77 -2.39 -12.62
C ARG A 279 19.27 -3.76 -12.12
N GLU A 280 20.38 -3.78 -11.40
CA GLU A 280 20.97 -5.02 -10.89
C GLU A 280 20.07 -5.72 -9.86
N LEU A 281 19.37 -4.95 -9.00
CA LEU A 281 18.33 -5.51 -8.15
C LEU A 281 17.21 -6.17 -8.94
N CYS A 282 16.76 -5.53 -10.02
CA CYS A 282 15.74 -6.09 -10.91
C CYS A 282 16.25 -7.33 -11.65
N ALA A 283 17.49 -7.32 -12.15
CA ALA A 283 18.11 -8.47 -12.83
C ALA A 283 18.24 -9.67 -11.89
N TRP A 284 18.74 -9.46 -10.69
CA TRP A 284 18.80 -10.49 -9.66
C TRP A 284 17.41 -11.05 -9.33
N ALA A 285 16.43 -10.16 -9.10
CA ALA A 285 15.08 -10.56 -8.71
C ALA A 285 14.35 -11.34 -9.82
N ALA A 286 14.65 -11.08 -11.09
CA ALA A 286 14.10 -11.78 -12.24
C ALA A 286 14.53 -13.26 -12.32
N THR A 287 15.58 -13.65 -11.60
CA THR A 287 16.13 -15.02 -11.59
C THR A 287 16.18 -15.63 -10.19
N ALA A 288 15.81 -14.89 -9.16
CA ALA A 288 15.97 -15.30 -7.78
C ALA A 288 14.90 -16.31 -7.34
N GLY A 289 15.28 -17.57 -7.23
CA GLY A 289 14.48 -18.64 -6.61
C GLY A 289 13.24 -19.06 -7.38
N PRO A 290 12.31 -19.76 -6.72
CA PRO A 290 11.16 -20.40 -7.37
C PRO A 290 10.08 -19.41 -7.84
N GLU A 291 10.01 -18.21 -7.25
CA GLU A 291 9.08 -17.14 -7.62
C GLU A 291 9.88 -15.88 -8.00
N PRO A 292 10.39 -15.79 -9.23
CA PRO A 292 11.11 -14.63 -9.69
C PRO A 292 10.20 -13.40 -9.76
N ALA A 293 10.78 -12.21 -9.59
CA ALA A 293 10.01 -10.98 -9.71
C ALA A 293 9.71 -10.64 -11.17
N HIS A 294 8.46 -10.38 -11.46
CA HIS A 294 8.00 -9.80 -12.74
C HIS A 294 7.79 -8.27 -12.64
N SER A 295 7.65 -7.75 -11.44
CA SER A 295 7.36 -6.34 -11.17
C SER A 295 8.21 -5.81 -10.01
N VAL A 296 8.43 -4.51 -10.03
CA VAL A 296 9.16 -3.78 -8.99
C VAL A 296 8.30 -2.65 -8.43
N TYR A 297 8.41 -2.41 -7.13
CA TYR A 297 7.80 -1.25 -6.47
C TYR A 297 8.81 -0.54 -5.56
N LEU A 298 8.53 0.72 -5.31
CA LEU A 298 9.20 1.50 -4.28
C LEU A 298 8.26 2.58 -3.72
N GLN A 299 8.64 3.12 -2.58
CA GLN A 299 7.88 4.18 -1.91
C GLN A 299 8.80 5.38 -1.70
N VAL A 300 8.38 6.56 -2.15
CA VAL A 300 9.18 7.78 -2.14
C VAL A 300 8.36 8.98 -1.71
N GLN A 301 8.95 9.85 -0.88
CA GLN A 301 8.31 11.12 -0.50
C GLN A 301 8.11 12.02 -1.72
N THR A 302 6.95 12.68 -1.78
CA THR A 302 6.61 13.59 -2.90
C THR A 302 7.59 14.74 -3.09
N GLY A 303 8.29 15.15 -2.02
CA GLY A 303 9.33 16.18 -2.06
C GLY A 303 10.71 15.70 -2.52
N ASN A 304 10.94 14.39 -2.69
CA ASN A 304 12.23 13.86 -3.13
C ASN A 304 12.35 13.89 -4.66
N THR A 305 12.50 15.10 -5.21
CA THR A 305 12.53 15.35 -6.65
C THR A 305 13.68 14.63 -7.36
N ALA A 306 14.83 14.48 -6.71
CA ALA A 306 15.99 13.80 -7.27
C ALA A 306 15.70 12.28 -7.47
N ALA A 307 15.11 11.64 -6.48
CA ALA A 307 14.71 10.24 -6.58
C ALA A 307 13.58 10.06 -7.60
N LEU A 308 12.57 10.94 -7.60
CA LEU A 308 11.48 10.90 -8.59
C LEU A 308 12.02 10.99 -10.03
N ALA A 309 12.95 11.90 -10.31
CA ALA A 309 13.58 12.02 -11.62
C ALA A 309 14.45 10.80 -12.00
N LEU A 310 15.05 10.12 -11.01
CA LEU A 310 15.76 8.85 -11.23
C LEU A 310 14.78 7.77 -11.68
N TYR A 311 13.70 7.56 -10.91
CA TYR A 311 12.75 6.49 -11.15
C TYR A 311 11.90 6.68 -12.41
N ASP A 312 11.56 7.93 -12.76
CA ASP A 312 10.91 8.27 -14.03
C ASP A 312 11.74 7.82 -15.23
N ARG A 313 13.07 8.09 -15.23
CA ARG A 313 13.98 7.61 -16.29
C ARG A 313 14.10 6.09 -16.37
N LEU A 314 13.81 5.37 -15.29
CA LEU A 314 13.82 3.91 -15.23
C LEU A 314 12.46 3.30 -15.64
N GLY A 315 11.48 4.12 -16.05
CA GLY A 315 10.18 3.68 -16.47
C GLY A 315 9.20 3.38 -15.34
N PHE A 316 9.49 3.85 -14.13
CA PHE A 316 8.52 3.77 -13.04
C PHE A 316 7.39 4.75 -13.24
N THR A 317 6.18 4.29 -12.96
CA THR A 317 4.96 5.09 -12.98
C THR A 317 4.32 5.12 -11.61
N ARG A 318 3.58 6.19 -11.32
CA ARG A 318 2.83 6.28 -10.07
C ARG A 318 1.66 5.31 -10.09
N HIS A 319 1.61 4.42 -9.09
CA HIS A 319 0.52 3.50 -8.87
C HIS A 319 -0.56 4.15 -8.00
N HIS A 320 -0.21 4.49 -6.76
CA HIS A 320 -1.09 5.17 -5.81
C HIS A 320 -0.25 6.02 -4.85
N ASP A 321 -0.92 6.65 -3.87
CA ASP A 321 -0.28 7.37 -2.78
C ASP A 321 -0.63 6.75 -1.45
N TYR A 322 0.16 7.06 -0.44
CA TYR A 322 -0.28 6.96 0.94
C TYR A 322 0.18 8.18 1.76
N ARG A 323 -0.48 8.38 2.88
CA ARG A 323 -0.03 9.32 3.93
C ARG A 323 -0.23 8.70 5.30
N TYR A 324 0.44 9.28 6.30
CA TYR A 324 0.15 8.90 7.66
C TYR A 324 -0.92 9.80 8.25
N ARG A 325 -1.85 9.19 8.99
CA ARG A 325 -2.70 9.86 9.97
C ARG A 325 -2.12 9.58 11.35
N LEU A 326 -1.89 10.63 12.12
CA LEU A 326 -1.33 10.58 13.48
C LEU A 326 -2.45 10.91 14.45
N ALA A 327 -2.61 10.07 15.49
CA ALA A 327 -3.57 10.34 16.54
C ALA A 327 -3.27 11.70 17.17
N PRO A 328 -4.30 12.46 17.56
CA PRO A 328 -4.10 13.64 18.40
C PRO A 328 -3.42 13.21 19.70
N ASP A 329 -2.49 14.05 20.20
CA ASP A 329 -1.86 13.81 21.50
C ASP A 329 -2.98 13.70 22.54
N VAL A 330 -3.11 12.52 23.13
CA VAL A 330 -4.02 12.32 24.26
C VAL A 330 -3.38 13.06 25.43
N VAL A 331 -3.85 14.28 25.72
CA VAL A 331 -3.53 14.94 27.00
C VAL A 331 -4.11 14.03 28.07
N PRO A 332 -3.29 13.44 28.95
CA PRO A 332 -3.83 12.64 30.06
C PRO A 332 -4.77 13.52 30.88
N ARG A 333 -6.01 13.07 31.06
CA ARG A 333 -6.95 13.70 31.99
C ARG A 333 -6.58 13.38 33.42
#